data_0ee442c0895718855b6f5e141e6ac134
#
_entry.id   0ee442c0895718855b6f5e141e6ac134
#
_cell.length_a   1.000
_cell.length_b   1.000
_cell.length_c   1.000
_cell.angle_alpha   90.00
_cell.angle_beta   90.00
_cell.angle_gamma   90.00
#
_symmetry.space_group_name_H-M   'P 1'
#
loop_
_entity.id
_entity.type
_entity.pdbx_description
1 polymer ?
#
loop_
_entity_poly.entity_id
_entity_poly.type
_entity_poly.pdbx_seq_one_letter_code
_entity_poly.pdbx_strand_id
1 'polypeptide(L)'
;MRTELPWLLGGRPLRPDRGGYTVTMREDEGTARALAALRASRHAAPCIHVGWGSFRNLDIAAARSSASVYLCDINLHQFRVWRAVRQALHGADSPAAFVDAVAPKLPQRPRLRMFSTDVRDWIGRELSRPDSWLNERSTERYRHIRELFETGAVRVLQLDLATSPDAPLRPFGRLAARLSERASNDGFAVDTVYVSNIPFMLQQAVGFFGEDQSSDGRSVSAALHAVRHNLGLLASPAALLITAEHLATTSTNDNLQWRTEVLQLDAYLQAGLP
;
A
#
# COMPACT_ATOMS: atom_id res chain seq x y z
N MET A 1 -8.79 14.78 -10.34
CA MET A 1 -8.68 13.31 -10.25
C MET A 1 -9.72 12.75 -11.19
N ARG A 2 -9.34 12.23 -12.30
CA ARG A 2 -10.20 11.26 -12.95
C ARG A 2 -10.26 10.08 -12.01
N THR A 3 -11.35 9.92 -11.29
CA THR A 3 -11.72 8.64 -10.70
C THR A 3 -11.93 7.76 -11.92
N GLU A 4 -10.87 7.10 -12.37
CA GLU A 4 -11.07 6.04 -13.34
C GLU A 4 -12.02 5.11 -12.61
N LEU A 5 -13.24 5.00 -13.14
CA LEU A 5 -14.27 4.11 -12.63
C LEU A 5 -13.61 2.82 -12.21
N PRO A 6 -13.94 2.32 -11.03
CA PRO A 6 -13.31 1.13 -10.51
C PRO A 6 -13.31 0.11 -11.63
N TRP A 7 -12.14 -0.43 -11.88
CA TRP A 7 -11.99 -1.57 -12.75
C TRP A 7 -12.74 -2.67 -12.02
N LEU A 8 -14.01 -2.84 -12.38
CA LEU A 8 -14.86 -3.87 -11.84
C LEU A 8 -14.14 -5.18 -12.09
N LEU A 9 -13.50 -5.65 -11.05
CA LEU A 9 -12.88 -6.97 -11.02
C LEU A 9 -13.99 -7.96 -11.22
N GLY A 10 -13.84 -8.80 -12.23
CA GLY A 10 -14.81 -9.79 -12.60
C GLY A 10 -15.20 -10.64 -11.40
N GLY A 11 -16.47 -10.68 -11.14
CA GLY A 11 -17.07 -11.51 -10.12
C GLY A 11 -17.29 -10.80 -8.81
N ARG A 12 -18.48 -10.73 -8.38
CA ARG A 12 -19.12 -10.30 -7.13
C ARG A 12 -18.51 -9.05 -6.47
N PRO A 13 -19.29 -8.00 -6.27
CA PRO A 13 -18.85 -6.85 -5.49
C PRO A 13 -18.38 -7.37 -4.13
N LEU A 14 -17.11 -7.12 -3.80
CA LEU A 14 -16.58 -7.36 -2.47
C LEU A 14 -17.52 -6.67 -1.51
N ARG A 15 -18.08 -7.42 -0.56
CA ARG A 15 -19.04 -6.87 0.39
C ARG A 15 -18.36 -5.74 1.15
N PRO A 16 -18.81 -4.49 1.01
CA PRO A 16 -18.11 -3.32 1.54
C PRO A 16 -18.06 -3.28 3.06
N ASP A 17 -18.76 -4.17 3.73
CA ASP A 17 -19.02 -4.18 5.18
C ASP A 17 -18.07 -5.10 5.98
N ARG A 18 -17.22 -5.90 5.34
CA ARG A 18 -16.34 -6.84 6.06
C ARG A 18 -14.91 -6.34 6.30
N GLY A 19 -14.47 -5.28 5.66
CA GLY A 19 -13.12 -4.78 5.80
C GLY A 19 -13.05 -3.45 6.54
N GLY A 20 -12.23 -3.34 7.58
CA GLY A 20 -11.76 -2.06 8.09
C GLY A 20 -10.94 -1.33 7.02
N TYR A 21 -10.61 -0.07 7.24
CA TYR A 21 -9.60 0.63 6.46
C TYR A 21 -8.33 0.76 7.30
N THR A 22 -7.19 0.91 6.63
CA THR A 22 -5.92 1.11 7.30
C THR A 22 -5.39 2.49 6.98
N VAL A 23 -5.11 3.30 7.98
CA VAL A 23 -4.52 4.63 7.81
C VAL A 23 -3.02 4.57 8.02
N THR A 24 -2.59 4.11 9.17
CA THR A 24 -1.19 3.89 9.51
C THR A 24 -1.04 2.47 10.06
N MET A 25 0.15 1.91 9.99
CA MET A 25 0.48 0.68 10.70
C MET A 25 1.20 1.04 12.01
N ARG A 26 1.05 0.21 13.03
CA ARG A 26 1.83 0.36 14.26
C ARG A 26 3.31 0.37 13.91
N GLU A 27 4.11 1.09 14.70
CA GLU A 27 5.57 1.09 14.54
C GLU A 27 6.07 -0.35 14.49
N ASP A 28 6.81 -0.64 13.44
CA ASP A 28 7.60 -1.85 13.38
C ASP A 28 9.08 -1.46 13.31
N GLU A 29 9.91 -2.24 13.96
CA GLU A 29 11.34 -1.98 14.08
C GLU A 29 12.05 -1.89 12.73
N GLY A 30 11.48 -2.48 11.67
CA GLY A 30 12.04 -2.50 10.34
C GLY A 30 11.79 -1.23 9.53
N THR A 31 10.73 -0.49 9.83
CA THR A 31 10.27 0.62 8.98
C THR A 31 11.31 1.72 8.81
N ALA A 32 11.86 2.23 9.89
CA ALA A 32 12.85 3.32 9.81
C ALA A 32 14.09 2.89 9.02
N ARG A 33 14.55 1.66 9.24
CA ARG A 33 15.69 1.05 8.52
C ARG A 33 15.34 0.84 7.04
N ALA A 34 14.15 0.33 6.73
CA ALA A 34 13.69 0.14 5.36
C ALA A 34 13.65 1.47 4.60
N LEU A 35 13.05 2.51 5.19
CA LEU A 35 12.98 3.82 4.57
C LEU A 35 14.37 4.48 4.45
N ALA A 36 15.29 4.24 5.39
CA ALA A 36 16.67 4.68 5.27
C ALA A 36 17.39 3.98 4.12
N ALA A 37 17.23 2.67 3.99
CA ALA A 37 17.78 1.89 2.87
C ALA A 37 17.22 2.35 1.51
N LEU A 38 15.92 2.63 1.44
CA LEU A 38 15.28 3.18 0.23
C LEU A 38 15.87 4.54 -0.16
N ARG A 39 16.10 5.43 0.82
CA ARG A 39 16.74 6.74 0.55
C ARG A 39 18.18 6.61 0.09
N ALA A 40 18.92 5.66 0.63
CA ALA A 40 20.33 5.46 0.31
C ALA A 40 20.53 4.75 -1.04
N SER A 41 19.57 3.95 -1.49
CA SER A 41 19.67 3.24 -2.77
C SER A 41 19.41 4.20 -3.94
N ARG A 42 20.23 4.07 -4.98
CA ARG A 42 20.03 4.82 -6.23
C ARG A 42 18.80 4.30 -6.95
N HIS A 43 18.08 5.19 -7.61
CA HIS A 43 16.99 4.82 -8.52
C HIS A 43 17.16 5.55 -9.85
N ALA A 44 16.66 4.96 -10.91
CA ALA A 44 16.49 5.68 -12.18
C ALA A 44 15.32 6.67 -12.00
N ALA A 45 15.57 7.93 -12.21
CA ALA A 45 14.51 8.94 -12.24
C ALA A 45 13.96 9.02 -13.68
N PRO A 46 12.66 9.30 -13.86
CA PRO A 46 11.60 9.38 -12.85
C PRO A 46 11.07 7.99 -12.44
N CYS A 47 10.73 7.81 -11.16
CA CYS A 47 10.30 6.53 -10.65
C CYS A 47 8.81 6.49 -10.28
N ILE A 48 8.24 5.29 -10.36
CA ILE A 48 6.86 4.99 -10.00
C ILE A 48 6.85 4.12 -8.75
N HIS A 49 6.02 4.50 -7.78
CA HIS A 49 5.65 3.66 -6.65
C HIS A 49 4.28 3.02 -6.89
N VAL A 50 4.16 1.71 -6.64
CA VAL A 50 2.90 0.96 -6.65
C VAL A 50 2.73 0.31 -5.29
N GLY A 51 1.56 0.49 -4.63
CA GLY A 51 1.43 -0.12 -3.32
C GLY A 51 0.00 -0.28 -2.82
N TRP A 52 -0.17 -1.22 -1.89
CA TRP A 52 -1.43 -1.59 -1.26
C TRP A 52 -1.51 -1.08 0.17
N GLY A 53 -2.71 -0.65 0.58
CA GLY A 53 -3.04 -0.34 1.97
C GLY A 53 -2.79 1.12 2.38
N SER A 54 -1.99 1.33 3.42
CA SER A 54 -1.93 2.51 4.30
C SER A 54 -1.03 3.67 3.84
N PHE A 55 -0.88 4.66 4.74
CA PHE A 55 0.02 5.82 4.60
C PHE A 55 1.49 5.46 4.43
N ARG A 56 1.89 4.21 4.73
CA ARG A 56 3.23 3.71 4.43
C ARG A 56 3.62 3.89 2.96
N ASN A 57 2.63 3.80 2.06
CA ASN A 57 2.85 4.10 0.64
C ASN A 57 3.37 5.53 0.42
N LEU A 58 2.91 6.49 1.21
CA LEU A 58 3.35 7.88 1.09
C LEU A 58 4.75 8.09 1.71
N ASP A 59 5.08 7.36 2.80
CA ASP A 59 6.44 7.34 3.35
C ASP A 59 7.44 6.81 2.32
N ILE A 60 7.09 5.72 1.63
CA ILE A 60 7.95 5.12 0.59
C ILE A 60 8.07 6.07 -0.61
N ALA A 61 6.96 6.63 -1.07
CA ALA A 61 6.95 7.59 -2.18
C ALA A 61 7.82 8.82 -1.86
N ALA A 62 7.73 9.35 -0.63
CA ALA A 62 8.57 10.46 -0.20
C ALA A 62 10.05 10.06 -0.06
N ALA A 63 10.34 8.86 0.45
CA ALA A 63 11.71 8.36 0.59
C ALA A 63 12.40 8.16 -0.77
N ARG A 64 11.64 7.85 -1.82
CA ARG A 64 12.11 7.63 -3.19
C ARG A 64 11.97 8.84 -4.10
N SER A 65 11.39 9.94 -3.62
CA SER A 65 11.02 11.08 -4.47
C SER A 65 10.25 10.64 -5.71
N SER A 66 9.27 9.74 -5.50
CA SER A 66 8.53 9.12 -6.61
C SER A 66 7.80 10.18 -7.43
N ALA A 67 7.93 10.12 -8.74
CA ALA A 67 7.25 11.05 -9.65
C ALA A 67 5.79 10.65 -9.94
N SER A 68 5.40 9.42 -9.61
CA SER A 68 4.02 8.94 -9.71
C SER A 68 3.76 7.82 -8.70
N VAL A 69 2.52 7.75 -8.21
CA VAL A 69 2.11 6.78 -7.19
C VAL A 69 0.79 6.12 -7.59
N TYR A 70 0.76 4.80 -7.52
CA TYR A 70 -0.44 3.99 -7.70
C TYR A 70 -0.80 3.36 -6.36
N LEU A 71 -1.89 3.84 -5.75
CA LEU A 71 -2.43 3.33 -4.49
C LEU A 71 -3.51 2.30 -4.80
N CYS A 72 -3.24 1.06 -4.50
CA CYS A 72 -4.13 -0.06 -4.79
C CYS A 72 -4.79 -0.58 -3.51
N ASP A 73 -6.02 -1.02 -3.59
CA ASP A 73 -6.70 -1.73 -2.53
C ASP A 73 -7.93 -2.48 -3.07
N ILE A 74 -8.30 -3.57 -2.40
CA ILE A 74 -9.56 -4.28 -2.65
C ILE A 74 -10.73 -3.60 -1.95
N ASN A 75 -10.46 -2.85 -0.88
CA ASN A 75 -11.45 -2.33 0.03
C ASN A 75 -11.91 -0.93 -0.39
N LEU A 76 -13.20 -0.80 -0.69
CA LEU A 76 -13.81 0.48 -1.05
C LEU A 76 -13.69 1.55 0.05
N HIS A 77 -13.55 1.15 1.33
CA HIS A 77 -13.34 2.11 2.41
C HIS A 77 -11.98 2.79 2.30
N GLN A 78 -10.97 2.09 1.79
CA GLN A 78 -9.66 2.68 1.55
C GLN A 78 -9.72 3.81 0.51
N PHE A 79 -10.62 3.70 -0.47
CA PHE A 79 -10.87 4.80 -1.41
C PHE A 79 -11.44 6.06 -0.75
N ARG A 80 -12.29 5.87 0.28
CA ARG A 80 -12.81 6.99 1.06
C ARG A 80 -11.70 7.66 1.86
N VAL A 81 -10.78 6.88 2.41
CA VAL A 81 -9.58 7.40 3.08
C VAL A 81 -8.76 8.25 2.10
N TRP A 82 -8.43 7.73 0.93
CA TRP A 82 -7.63 8.47 -0.05
C TRP A 82 -8.33 9.72 -0.59
N ARG A 83 -9.65 9.69 -0.69
CA ARG A 83 -10.45 10.89 -1.01
C ARG A 83 -10.34 11.93 0.10
N ALA A 84 -10.47 11.52 1.37
CA ALA A 84 -10.33 12.40 2.52
C ALA A 84 -8.91 13.02 2.60
N VAL A 85 -7.88 12.19 2.40
CA VAL A 85 -6.47 12.63 2.31
C VAL A 85 -6.31 13.71 1.25
N ARG A 86 -6.77 13.47 0.04
CA ARG A 86 -6.68 14.45 -1.04
C ARG A 86 -7.37 15.77 -0.71
N GLN A 87 -8.59 15.69 -0.17
CA GLN A 87 -9.35 16.88 0.20
C GLN A 87 -8.67 17.68 1.31
N ALA A 88 -8.03 16.99 2.26
CA ALA A 88 -7.29 17.63 3.35
C ALA A 88 -6.01 18.28 2.84
N LEU A 89 -5.24 17.60 1.98
CA LEU A 89 -4.01 18.14 1.40
C LEU A 89 -4.24 19.41 0.58
N HIS A 90 -5.39 19.52 -0.09
CA HIS A 90 -5.70 20.70 -0.90
C HIS A 90 -5.85 21.99 -0.07
N GLY A 91 -6.22 21.87 1.20
CA GLY A 91 -6.46 23.02 2.09
C GLY A 91 -5.47 23.14 3.25
N ALA A 92 -4.49 22.25 3.38
CA ALA A 92 -3.59 22.21 4.51
C ALA A 92 -2.15 22.55 4.08
N ASP A 93 -1.59 23.62 4.66
CA ASP A 93 -0.22 24.09 4.33
C ASP A 93 0.86 23.45 5.21
N SER A 94 0.46 22.68 6.23
CA SER A 94 1.36 22.01 7.16
C SER A 94 0.87 20.60 7.52
N PRO A 95 1.77 19.72 7.97
CA PRO A 95 1.40 18.40 8.48
C PRO A 95 0.36 18.45 9.61
N ALA A 96 0.50 19.36 10.58
CA ALA A 96 -0.45 19.51 11.67
C ALA A 96 -1.84 19.93 11.16
N ALA A 97 -1.91 20.93 10.29
CA ALA A 97 -3.17 21.35 9.66
C ALA A 97 -3.80 20.23 8.83
N PHE A 98 -3.00 19.39 8.19
CA PHE A 98 -3.49 18.21 7.48
C PHE A 98 -4.14 17.19 8.43
N VAL A 99 -3.51 16.88 9.57
CA VAL A 99 -4.07 15.95 10.57
C VAL A 99 -5.42 16.46 11.07
N ASP A 100 -5.52 17.74 11.37
CA ASP A 100 -6.77 18.39 11.80
C ASP A 100 -7.85 18.32 10.72
N ALA A 101 -7.48 18.49 9.47
CA ALA A 101 -8.41 18.50 8.34
C ALA A 101 -8.85 17.10 7.90
N VAL A 102 -8.00 16.08 8.04
CA VAL A 102 -8.30 14.72 7.56
C VAL A 102 -9.06 13.88 8.57
N ALA A 103 -8.72 13.97 9.86
CA ALA A 103 -9.28 13.12 10.90
C ALA A 103 -10.83 13.12 10.94
N PRO A 104 -11.52 14.26 10.88
CA PRO A 104 -13.00 14.28 10.89
C PRO A 104 -13.63 13.75 9.60
N LYS A 105 -12.87 13.66 8.50
CA LYS A 105 -13.36 13.17 7.20
C LYS A 105 -13.18 11.66 7.03
N LEU A 106 -12.40 11.02 7.90
CA LEU A 106 -12.18 9.58 7.82
C LEU A 106 -13.43 8.82 8.26
N PRO A 107 -13.74 7.70 7.60
CA PRO A 107 -14.88 6.89 7.97
C PRO A 107 -14.74 6.41 9.41
N GLN A 108 -15.63 6.81 10.29
CA GLN A 108 -15.70 6.28 11.65
C GLN A 108 -16.37 4.91 11.62
N ARG A 109 -15.67 3.86 12.01
CA ARG A 109 -16.26 2.53 12.16
C ARG A 109 -16.03 1.97 13.55
N PRO A 110 -17.11 1.53 14.20
CA PRO A 110 -17.06 0.90 15.54
C PRO A 110 -16.24 -0.39 15.58
N ARG A 111 -15.90 -1.00 14.44
CA ARG A 111 -15.21 -2.29 14.35
C ARG A 111 -13.68 -2.24 14.38
N LEU A 112 -13.08 -1.05 14.34
CA LEU A 112 -11.66 -0.88 14.67
C LEU A 112 -11.40 -1.02 16.18
N ARG A 113 -12.22 -1.81 16.88
CA ARG A 113 -12.05 -2.10 18.33
C ARG A 113 -10.71 -2.77 18.68
N MET A 114 -9.96 -3.27 17.72
CA MET A 114 -8.58 -3.71 17.96
C MET A 114 -7.62 -2.53 18.21
N PHE A 115 -8.02 -1.32 17.86
CA PHE A 115 -7.25 -0.11 18.09
C PHE A 115 -8.16 0.90 18.80
N SER A 116 -8.17 0.85 20.11
CA SER A 116 -8.97 1.72 21.00
C SER A 116 -8.57 3.20 20.94
N THR A 117 -7.77 3.59 19.99
CA THR A 117 -7.24 4.95 19.84
C THR A 117 -8.07 5.73 18.83
N ASP A 118 -8.34 6.99 19.13
CA ASP A 118 -8.91 7.95 18.21
C ASP A 118 -8.06 7.99 16.92
N VAL A 119 -8.73 8.02 15.78
CA VAL A 119 -8.07 8.12 14.46
C VAL A 119 -7.16 9.35 14.40
N ARG A 120 -7.56 10.45 15.04
CA ARG A 120 -6.77 11.67 15.14
C ARG A 120 -5.46 11.45 15.87
N ASP A 121 -5.51 10.78 17.03
CA ASP A 121 -4.31 10.46 17.81
C ASP A 121 -3.39 9.53 17.04
N TRP A 122 -3.97 8.60 16.32
CA TRP A 122 -3.21 7.67 15.51
C TRP A 122 -2.47 8.34 14.36
N ILE A 123 -3.14 9.22 13.60
CA ILE A 123 -2.49 9.99 12.54
C ILE A 123 -1.53 11.01 13.14
N GLY A 124 -1.89 11.61 14.28
CA GLY A 124 -1.07 12.59 14.98
C GLY A 124 0.31 12.05 15.39
N ARG A 125 0.42 10.75 15.68
CA ARG A 125 1.74 10.13 15.97
C ARG A 125 2.69 10.20 14.79
N GLU A 126 2.18 10.23 13.57
CA GLU A 126 3.00 10.36 12.37
C GLU A 126 3.76 11.70 12.33
N LEU A 127 3.25 12.76 12.99
CA LEU A 127 3.93 14.06 13.08
C LEU A 127 5.28 13.98 13.82
N SER A 128 5.37 13.11 14.82
CA SER A 128 6.59 12.95 15.61
C SER A 128 7.54 11.88 15.04
N ARG A 129 7.06 11.00 14.17
CA ARG A 129 7.87 9.93 13.60
C ARG A 129 8.88 10.47 12.59
N PRO A 130 10.21 10.31 12.81
CA PRO A 130 11.25 10.97 12.01
C PRO A 130 11.24 10.60 10.52
N ASP A 131 10.75 9.42 10.20
CA ASP A 131 10.73 8.85 8.85
C ASP A 131 9.39 9.06 8.13
N SER A 132 8.36 9.56 8.82
CA SER A 132 7.05 9.85 8.24
C SER A 132 7.09 11.01 7.24
N TRP A 133 6.26 10.92 6.22
CA TRP A 133 5.98 12.02 5.31
C TRP A 133 5.26 13.19 6.02
N LEU A 134 4.62 12.91 7.16
CA LEU A 134 3.95 13.91 8.02
C LEU A 134 4.87 14.50 9.08
N ASN A 135 6.15 14.13 9.13
CA ASN A 135 7.03 14.66 10.17
C ASN A 135 7.16 16.18 10.09
N GLU A 136 6.86 16.88 11.18
CA GLU A 136 6.87 18.35 11.25
C GLU A 136 8.23 18.97 10.93
N ARG A 137 9.33 18.24 11.17
CA ARG A 137 10.69 18.70 10.87
C ARG A 137 11.08 18.51 9.40
N SER A 138 10.26 17.84 8.61
CA SER A 138 10.54 17.53 7.20
C SER A 138 9.42 18.02 6.28
N THR A 139 9.28 19.35 6.20
CA THR A 139 8.27 19.99 5.34
C THR A 139 8.44 19.66 3.86
N GLU A 140 9.65 19.28 3.43
CA GLU A 140 9.93 18.89 2.05
C GLU A 140 9.18 17.62 1.64
N ARG A 141 9.16 16.58 2.51
CA ARG A 141 8.42 15.34 2.25
C ARG A 141 6.92 15.59 2.15
N TYR A 142 6.40 16.40 3.06
CA TYR A 142 5.00 16.80 3.02
C TYR A 142 4.66 17.55 1.74
N ARG A 143 5.47 18.51 1.35
CA ARG A 143 5.30 19.29 0.12
C ARG A 143 5.33 18.39 -1.12
N HIS A 144 6.27 17.46 -1.19
CA HIS A 144 6.35 16.49 -2.27
C HIS A 144 5.07 15.65 -2.39
N ILE A 145 4.59 15.08 -1.28
CA ILE A 145 3.34 14.29 -1.29
C ILE A 145 2.14 15.16 -1.69
N ARG A 146 2.04 16.38 -1.17
CA ARG A 146 1.00 17.33 -1.55
C ARG A 146 1.02 17.60 -3.06
N GLU A 147 2.17 17.90 -3.62
CA GLU A 147 2.35 18.13 -5.05
C GLU A 147 1.91 16.93 -5.91
N LEU A 148 2.25 15.70 -5.51
CA LEU A 148 1.79 14.49 -6.19
C LEU A 148 0.25 14.41 -6.27
N PHE A 149 -0.44 14.80 -5.19
CA PHE A 149 -1.90 14.83 -5.18
C PHE A 149 -2.48 15.99 -6.00
N GLU A 150 -1.87 17.16 -5.96
CA GLU A 150 -2.30 18.36 -6.68
C GLU A 150 -2.14 18.20 -8.19
N THR A 151 -1.03 17.65 -8.64
CA THR A 151 -0.74 17.41 -10.07
C THR A 151 -1.48 16.20 -10.64
N GLY A 152 -2.14 15.39 -9.78
CA GLY A 152 -2.81 14.17 -10.21
C GLY A 152 -1.86 13.01 -10.50
N ALA A 153 -0.61 13.10 -10.01
CA ALA A 153 0.36 12.01 -10.10
C ALA A 153 0.02 10.82 -9.18
N VAL A 154 -0.86 11.01 -8.19
CA VAL A 154 -1.42 9.93 -7.38
C VAL A 154 -2.68 9.38 -8.05
N ARG A 155 -2.69 8.07 -8.27
CA ARG A 155 -3.83 7.32 -8.81
C ARG A 155 -4.27 6.27 -7.81
N VAL A 156 -5.58 6.18 -7.58
CA VAL A 156 -6.16 5.17 -6.67
C VAL A 156 -6.91 4.14 -7.49
N LEU A 157 -6.54 2.87 -7.35
CA LEU A 157 -7.08 1.76 -8.12
C LEU A 157 -7.70 0.72 -7.20
N GLN A 158 -8.90 0.22 -7.57
CA GLN A 158 -9.43 -0.99 -6.95
C GLN A 158 -8.75 -2.19 -7.61
N LEU A 159 -7.88 -2.86 -6.89
CA LEU A 159 -7.05 -3.93 -7.42
C LEU A 159 -6.72 -4.94 -6.33
N ASP A 160 -7.19 -6.17 -6.52
CA ASP A 160 -6.86 -7.31 -5.67
C ASP A 160 -5.57 -7.96 -6.16
N LEU A 161 -4.52 -7.92 -5.34
CA LEU A 161 -3.22 -8.50 -5.69
C LEU A 161 -3.29 -10.01 -5.94
N ALA A 162 -4.27 -10.70 -5.34
CA ALA A 162 -4.52 -12.12 -5.54
C ALA A 162 -5.48 -12.44 -6.71
N THR A 163 -5.82 -11.45 -7.55
CA THR A 163 -6.66 -11.70 -8.73
C THR A 163 -6.04 -12.77 -9.63
N SER A 164 -6.85 -13.75 -10.03
CA SER A 164 -6.41 -14.82 -10.95
C SER A 164 -5.83 -14.21 -12.24
N PRO A 165 -4.71 -14.74 -12.75
CA PRO A 165 -4.18 -14.38 -14.07
C PRO A 165 -5.19 -14.54 -15.19
N ASP A 166 -6.08 -15.53 -15.05
CA ASP A 166 -7.12 -15.87 -16.03
C ASP A 166 -8.41 -15.03 -15.89
N ALA A 167 -8.42 -14.06 -14.97
CA ALA A 167 -9.57 -13.21 -14.78
C ALA A 167 -9.95 -12.45 -16.08
N PRO A 168 -11.23 -12.42 -16.46
CA PRO A 168 -11.67 -11.91 -17.78
C PRO A 168 -11.20 -10.48 -18.07
N LEU A 169 -11.13 -9.64 -17.05
CA LEU A 169 -10.73 -8.24 -17.21
C LEU A 169 -9.22 -8.00 -17.16
N ARG A 170 -8.44 -9.00 -16.79
CA ARG A 170 -6.97 -8.93 -16.66
C ARG A 170 -6.47 -7.59 -16.08
N PRO A 171 -6.91 -7.20 -14.89
CA PRO A 171 -6.65 -5.85 -14.38
C PRO A 171 -5.16 -5.55 -14.21
N PHE A 172 -4.36 -6.54 -13.82
CA PHE A 172 -2.91 -6.40 -13.72
C PHE A 172 -2.25 -6.28 -15.09
N GLY A 173 -2.68 -7.04 -16.09
CA GLY A 173 -2.19 -6.90 -17.46
C GLY A 173 -2.42 -5.49 -18.01
N ARG A 174 -3.56 -4.88 -17.70
CA ARG A 174 -3.84 -3.50 -18.10
C ARG A 174 -3.01 -2.48 -17.34
N LEU A 175 -2.79 -2.67 -16.03
CA LEU A 175 -1.89 -1.81 -15.28
C LEU A 175 -0.46 -1.93 -15.80
N ALA A 176 0.03 -3.15 -16.01
CA ALA A 176 1.36 -3.41 -16.58
C ALA A 176 1.53 -2.76 -17.95
N ALA A 177 0.53 -2.88 -18.84
CA ALA A 177 0.58 -2.23 -20.17
C ALA A 177 0.70 -0.71 -20.05
N ARG A 178 -0.06 -0.07 -19.16
CA ARG A 178 0.05 1.38 -18.91
C ARG A 178 1.40 1.79 -18.32
N LEU A 179 1.95 0.97 -17.41
CA LEU A 179 3.26 1.24 -16.83
C LEU A 179 4.36 1.09 -17.89
N SER A 180 4.25 0.09 -18.77
CA SER A 180 5.15 -0.10 -19.91
C SER A 180 5.06 1.04 -20.91
N GLU A 181 3.86 1.54 -21.21
CA GLU A 181 3.66 2.71 -22.04
C GLU A 181 4.35 3.94 -21.47
N ARG A 182 4.21 4.19 -20.17
CA ARG A 182 4.91 5.29 -19.49
C ARG A 182 6.42 5.10 -19.48
N ALA A 183 6.88 3.85 -19.33
CA ALA A 183 8.31 3.56 -19.42
C ALA A 183 8.86 3.92 -20.81
N SER A 184 8.13 3.55 -21.85
CA SER A 184 8.55 3.79 -23.25
C SER A 184 8.46 5.25 -23.65
N ASN A 185 7.40 5.97 -23.25
CA ASN A 185 7.14 7.34 -23.69
C ASN A 185 7.84 8.38 -22.82
N ASP A 186 7.88 8.16 -21.51
CA ASP A 186 8.27 9.17 -20.51
C ASP A 186 9.55 8.78 -19.74
N GLY A 187 10.10 7.59 -20.00
CA GLY A 187 11.25 7.04 -19.27
C GLY A 187 10.96 6.65 -17.81
N PHE A 188 9.69 6.52 -17.43
CA PHE A 188 9.32 6.10 -16.08
C PHE A 188 9.60 4.63 -15.85
N ALA A 189 10.07 4.27 -14.64
CA ALA A 189 10.22 2.88 -14.23
C ALA A 189 9.49 2.61 -12.92
N VAL A 190 8.91 1.41 -12.79
CA VAL A 190 8.46 0.93 -11.48
C VAL A 190 9.70 0.66 -10.64
N ASP A 191 9.84 1.42 -9.59
CA ASP A 191 10.99 1.41 -8.70
C ASP A 191 10.70 0.66 -7.39
N THR A 192 9.51 0.85 -6.86
CA THR A 192 9.10 0.22 -5.61
C THR A 192 7.69 -0.35 -5.70
N VAL A 193 7.52 -1.54 -5.13
CA VAL A 193 6.22 -2.20 -4.94
C VAL A 193 6.03 -2.51 -3.47
N TYR A 194 4.98 -1.99 -2.85
CA TYR A 194 4.65 -2.26 -1.45
C TYR A 194 3.40 -3.14 -1.35
N VAL A 195 3.56 -4.35 -0.84
CA VAL A 195 2.47 -5.32 -0.72
C VAL A 195 1.87 -5.42 0.68
N SER A 196 2.36 -4.59 1.61
CA SER A 196 1.91 -4.64 3.00
C SER A 196 2.08 -6.07 3.58
N ASN A 197 1.07 -6.55 4.30
CA ASN A 197 1.02 -7.88 4.89
C ASN A 197 0.16 -8.87 4.08
N ILE A 198 -0.12 -8.57 2.81
CA ILE A 198 -1.02 -9.41 1.99
C ILE A 198 -0.55 -10.87 1.91
N PRO A 199 0.72 -11.18 1.60
CA PRO A 199 1.17 -12.56 1.55
C PRO A 199 0.97 -13.29 2.89
N PHE A 200 1.32 -12.63 3.99
CA PHE A 200 1.11 -13.16 5.34
C PHE A 200 -0.37 -13.42 5.63
N MET A 201 -1.25 -12.47 5.32
CA MET A 201 -2.70 -12.62 5.56
C MET A 201 -3.31 -13.76 4.75
N LEU A 202 -2.83 -14.01 3.55
CA LEU A 202 -3.25 -15.16 2.76
C LEU A 202 -2.79 -16.47 3.39
N GLN A 203 -1.55 -16.56 3.87
CA GLN A 203 -1.04 -17.74 4.58
C GLN A 203 -1.79 -17.99 5.89
N GLN A 204 -2.08 -16.94 6.66
CA GLN A 204 -2.82 -17.06 7.92
C GLN A 204 -4.28 -17.47 7.72
N ALA A 205 -4.88 -17.14 6.59
CA ALA A 205 -6.24 -17.57 6.28
C ALA A 205 -6.37 -19.11 6.34
N VAL A 206 -5.35 -19.86 5.95
CA VAL A 206 -5.28 -21.32 6.11
C VAL A 206 -5.34 -21.72 7.59
N GLY A 207 -4.56 -21.06 8.44
CA GLY A 207 -4.47 -21.39 9.86
C GLY A 207 -5.72 -21.03 10.67
N PHE A 208 -6.40 -19.94 10.31
CA PHE A 208 -7.56 -19.44 11.05
C PHE A 208 -8.89 -20.10 10.66
N PHE A 209 -9.03 -20.53 9.43
CA PHE A 209 -10.30 -21.04 8.91
C PHE A 209 -10.31 -22.55 8.71
N GLY A 210 -9.19 -23.24 8.95
CA GLY A 210 -9.10 -24.72 8.89
C GLY A 210 -9.35 -25.31 7.50
N GLU A 211 -9.54 -24.48 6.50
CA GLU A 211 -9.80 -24.88 5.13
C GLU A 211 -8.80 -24.20 4.19
N ASP A 212 -8.27 -24.97 3.27
CA ASP A 212 -7.38 -24.50 2.20
C ASP A 212 -8.14 -23.62 1.18
N GLN A 213 -9.13 -22.85 1.65
CA GLN A 213 -9.94 -22.00 0.80
C GLN A 213 -9.96 -20.55 1.29
N SER A 214 -9.60 -19.65 0.41
CA SER A 214 -9.83 -18.23 0.60
C SER A 214 -11.34 -17.92 0.62
N SER A 215 -11.72 -16.75 1.10
CA SER A 215 -13.12 -16.31 1.19
C SER A 215 -13.90 -16.33 -0.14
N ASP A 216 -13.21 -16.48 -1.27
CA ASP A 216 -13.77 -16.60 -2.62
C ASP A 216 -13.71 -18.02 -3.19
N GLY A 217 -13.38 -19.04 -2.37
CA GLY A 217 -13.33 -20.44 -2.74
C GLY A 217 -12.07 -20.88 -3.50
N ARG A 218 -11.05 -20.02 -3.59
CA ARG A 218 -9.74 -20.37 -4.16
C ARG A 218 -8.85 -20.97 -3.07
N SER A 219 -7.98 -21.91 -3.44
CA SER A 219 -6.94 -22.36 -2.53
C SER A 219 -5.95 -21.22 -2.23
N VAL A 220 -5.37 -21.23 -1.04
CA VAL A 220 -4.35 -20.25 -0.66
C VAL A 220 -3.15 -20.33 -1.58
N SER A 221 -2.76 -21.53 -2.00
CA SER A 221 -1.69 -21.74 -2.97
C SER A 221 -1.99 -21.03 -4.29
N ALA A 222 -3.21 -21.13 -4.82
CA ALA A 222 -3.62 -20.42 -6.03
C ALA A 222 -3.60 -18.89 -5.85
N ALA A 223 -4.00 -18.39 -4.67
CA ALA A 223 -3.95 -16.96 -4.36
C ALA A 223 -2.51 -16.45 -4.27
N LEU A 224 -1.60 -17.18 -3.62
CA LEU A 224 -0.19 -16.84 -3.54
C LEU A 224 0.50 -16.90 -4.92
N HIS A 225 0.15 -17.91 -5.73
CA HIS A 225 0.61 -18.00 -7.11
C HIS A 225 0.17 -16.75 -7.92
N ALA A 226 -1.10 -16.35 -7.78
CA ALA A 226 -1.62 -15.15 -8.44
C ALA A 226 -0.89 -13.88 -7.98
N VAL A 227 -0.61 -13.74 -6.68
CA VAL A 227 0.18 -12.62 -6.15
C VAL A 227 1.54 -12.55 -6.83
N ARG A 228 2.28 -13.66 -6.91
CA ARG A 228 3.60 -13.69 -7.55
C ARG A 228 3.53 -13.37 -9.03
N HIS A 229 2.60 -13.98 -9.74
CA HIS A 229 2.38 -13.69 -11.17
C HIS A 229 2.10 -12.20 -11.38
N ASN A 230 1.18 -11.63 -10.61
CA ASN A 230 0.79 -10.23 -10.73
C ASN A 230 1.94 -9.26 -10.37
N LEU A 231 2.74 -9.60 -9.37
CA LEU A 231 3.97 -8.86 -9.06
C LEU A 231 4.97 -8.92 -10.22
N GLY A 232 5.13 -10.09 -10.84
CA GLY A 232 5.98 -10.25 -12.02
C GLY A 232 5.58 -9.37 -13.19
N LEU A 233 4.27 -9.13 -13.38
CA LEU A 233 3.76 -8.22 -14.42
C LEU A 233 4.10 -6.73 -14.15
N LEU A 234 4.31 -6.36 -12.88
CA LEU A 234 4.65 -5.00 -12.47
C LEU A 234 6.15 -4.77 -12.37
N ALA A 235 6.93 -5.85 -12.34
CA ALA A 235 8.36 -5.79 -12.06
C ALA A 235 9.14 -5.13 -13.19
N SER A 236 10.08 -4.26 -12.80
CA SER A 236 11.30 -4.03 -13.56
C SER A 236 12.44 -4.79 -12.85
N PRO A 237 13.52 -5.14 -13.54
CA PRO A 237 14.63 -5.90 -12.95
C PRO A 237 15.27 -5.26 -11.69
N ALA A 238 15.16 -3.95 -11.57
CA ALA A 238 15.71 -3.18 -10.45
C ALA A 238 14.65 -2.80 -9.38
N ALA A 239 13.40 -3.25 -9.53
CA ALA A 239 12.34 -2.89 -8.61
C ALA A 239 12.55 -3.51 -7.23
N LEU A 240 12.26 -2.71 -6.19
CA LEU A 240 12.29 -3.14 -4.80
C LEU A 240 10.90 -3.53 -4.34
N LEU A 241 10.79 -4.70 -3.74
CA LEU A 241 9.60 -5.17 -3.04
C LEU A 241 9.70 -4.79 -1.57
N ILE A 242 8.68 -4.16 -1.04
CA ILE A 242 8.56 -3.87 0.39
C ILE A 242 7.39 -4.69 0.94
N THR A 243 7.70 -5.54 1.91
CA THR A 243 6.71 -6.39 2.60
C THR A 243 6.64 -6.03 4.06
N ALA A 244 5.53 -6.35 4.71
CA ALA A 244 5.40 -6.33 6.16
C ALA A 244 5.04 -7.74 6.62
N GLU A 245 5.97 -8.39 7.32
CA GLU A 245 5.78 -9.72 7.88
C GLU A 245 5.44 -9.64 9.36
N HIS A 246 4.64 -10.59 9.81
CA HIS A 246 4.33 -10.73 11.22
C HIS A 246 5.40 -11.57 11.90
N LEU A 247 6.03 -11.02 12.92
CA LEU A 247 6.92 -11.80 13.78
C LEU A 247 6.04 -12.62 14.72
N ALA A 248 6.12 -13.94 14.62
CA ALA A 248 5.47 -14.84 15.56
C ALA A 248 6.05 -14.58 16.97
N THR A 249 5.29 -13.89 17.80
CA THR A 249 5.62 -13.78 19.23
C THR A 249 5.00 -14.95 19.95
N THR A 250 5.80 -15.67 20.71
CA THR A 250 5.38 -16.79 21.57
C THR A 250 4.55 -16.34 22.79
N SER A 251 4.22 -15.06 22.90
CA SER A 251 3.46 -14.52 24.01
C SER A 251 2.02 -14.20 23.63
N THR A 252 1.12 -14.65 24.46
CA THR A 252 -0.34 -14.56 24.38
C THR A 252 -0.90 -13.14 24.54
N ASN A 253 -0.10 -12.09 24.43
CA ASN A 253 -0.51 -10.70 24.58
C ASN A 253 -0.31 -9.87 23.31
N ASP A 254 -1.39 -9.45 22.77
CA ASP A 254 -1.81 -8.26 21.97
C ASP A 254 -0.78 -7.42 21.18
N ASN A 255 0.49 -7.74 21.16
CA ASN A 255 1.51 -7.01 20.41
C ASN A 255 1.89 -7.78 19.15
N LEU A 256 1.02 -7.69 18.14
CA LEU A 256 1.39 -8.06 16.79
C LEU A 256 2.57 -7.17 16.34
N GLN A 257 3.77 -7.72 16.38
CA GLN A 257 4.96 -7.03 15.87
C GLN A 257 5.06 -7.30 14.37
N TRP A 258 5.12 -6.25 13.61
CA TRP A 258 5.34 -6.29 12.18
C TRP A 258 6.77 -5.95 11.88
N ARG A 259 7.36 -6.66 10.92
CA ARG A 259 8.69 -6.38 10.41
C ARG A 259 8.59 -5.96 8.95
N THR A 260 9.02 -4.74 8.66
CA THR A 260 9.13 -4.26 7.29
C THR A 260 10.47 -4.70 6.69
N GLU A 261 10.43 -5.35 5.54
CA GLU A 261 11.60 -5.79 4.78
C GLU A 261 11.61 -5.16 3.38
N VAL A 262 12.82 -4.92 2.88
CA VAL A 262 13.05 -4.46 1.51
C VAL A 262 13.85 -5.54 0.80
N LEU A 263 13.30 -6.07 -0.28
CA LEU A 263 13.84 -7.16 -1.07
C LEU A 263 14.02 -6.72 -2.52
N GLN A 264 14.92 -7.36 -3.24
CA GLN A 264 14.90 -7.29 -4.71
C GLN A 264 13.69 -8.06 -5.19
N LEU A 265 12.85 -7.45 -6.02
CA LEU A 265 11.62 -8.09 -6.50
C LEU A 265 11.92 -9.36 -7.30
N ASP A 266 12.94 -9.32 -8.17
CA ASP A 266 13.37 -10.50 -8.93
C ASP A 266 13.80 -11.66 -8.02
N ALA A 267 14.57 -11.38 -6.96
CA ALA A 267 14.99 -12.41 -6.02
C ALA A 267 13.78 -13.02 -5.29
N TYR A 268 12.81 -12.21 -4.90
CA TYR A 268 11.55 -12.69 -4.32
C TYR A 268 10.76 -13.59 -5.28
N LEU A 269 10.70 -13.22 -6.56
CA LEU A 269 9.99 -13.99 -7.58
C LEU A 269 10.69 -15.33 -7.87
N GLN A 270 12.01 -15.40 -7.75
CA GLN A 270 12.82 -16.62 -7.98
C GLN A 270 12.83 -17.57 -6.78
N ALA A 271 12.71 -17.05 -5.57
CA ALA A 271 12.90 -17.83 -4.32
C ALA A 271 11.88 -18.93 -4.05
N GLY A 272 10.97 -19.27 -4.97
CA GLY A 272 9.94 -20.28 -4.70
C GLY A 272 9.00 -19.86 -3.56
N LEU A 273 7.83 -20.51 -3.45
CA LEU A 273 6.99 -20.40 -2.24
C LEU A 273 7.65 -21.26 -1.14
N PRO A 274 7.72 -20.78 0.11
CA PRO A 274 8.13 -21.61 1.22
C PRO A 274 7.15 -22.77 1.45
#